data_fef2452206a3a1a344d99aac9e1f2687
#
_entry.id   fef2452206a3a1a344d99aac9e1f2687
#
_cell.length_a   1.000
_cell.length_b   1.000
_cell.length_c   1.000
_cell.angle_alpha   90.00
_cell.angle_beta   90.00
_cell.angle_gamma   90.00
#
_symmetry.space_group_name_H-M   'P 1'
#
loop_
_entity.id
_entity.type
_entity.pdbx_description
1 polymer ?
#
loop_
_entity_poly.entity_id
_entity_poly.type
_entity_poly.pdbx_seq_one_letter_code
_entity_poly.pdbx_strand_id
1 'polypeptide(L)'
;YTPFDANSEEDMAMLDKQLSFIKSKLLDAYDEETLRNCLPYKVFLVKELRNTANASSTLSSSWVVALSNGQDAMMVGYLKKNGAAFTASNFETELGAIFGNFFFAKLPVKPTKFLEARPALLANLVTLPQDAQMKADLKIKPDFDNDDHSANVCGYVKGYLPTHVQAPTEAQDYSDYLTFLTKTPGSEIRKITSFYWRVAWRASLFMEFYESAYGESLIAIQNANYPDDKVTVEDF
;
A
#
# COMPACT_ATOMS: atom_id res chain seq x y z
N TYR A 1 -22.01 11.19 6.08
CA TYR A 1 -21.19 12.16 5.34
C TYR A 1 -21.91 13.49 5.26
N THR A 2 -21.16 14.57 5.10
CA THR A 2 -21.67 15.91 4.82
C THR A 2 -21.36 16.23 3.36
N PRO A 3 -22.36 16.53 2.52
CA PRO A 3 -22.12 16.95 1.15
C PRO A 3 -21.53 18.37 1.11
N PHE A 4 -20.99 18.78 -0.03
CA PHE A 4 -20.70 20.17 -0.32
C PHE A 4 -22.01 20.94 -0.55
N ASP A 5 -22.06 22.19 -0.10
CA ASP A 5 -23.17 23.09 -0.41
C ASP A 5 -22.87 23.82 -1.73
N ALA A 6 -23.68 23.54 -2.75
CA ALA A 6 -23.51 24.15 -4.07
C ALA A 6 -23.72 25.69 -4.09
N ASN A 7 -24.34 26.24 -3.03
CA ASN A 7 -24.53 27.70 -2.89
C ASN A 7 -23.41 28.37 -2.07
N SER A 8 -22.45 27.61 -1.56
CA SER A 8 -21.31 28.10 -0.81
C SER A 8 -20.07 28.21 -1.72
N GLU A 9 -19.57 29.40 -1.94
CA GLU A 9 -18.33 29.62 -2.69
C GLU A 9 -17.14 28.91 -2.06
N GLU A 10 -17.09 28.86 -0.72
CA GLU A 10 -16.05 28.15 0.02
C GLU A 10 -16.10 26.64 -0.24
N ASP A 11 -17.28 26.02 -0.19
CA ASP A 11 -17.48 24.61 -0.45
C ASP A 11 -17.13 24.24 -1.89
N MET A 12 -17.48 25.10 -2.85
CA MET A 12 -17.14 24.89 -4.25
C MET A 12 -15.64 25.01 -4.50
N ALA A 13 -14.95 25.94 -3.85
CA ALA A 13 -13.49 26.03 -3.92
C ALA A 13 -12.80 24.78 -3.31
N MET A 14 -13.35 24.22 -2.25
CA MET A 14 -12.86 22.94 -1.67
C MET A 14 -13.07 21.79 -2.64
N LEU A 15 -14.24 21.70 -3.28
CA LEU A 15 -14.56 20.66 -4.26
C LEU A 15 -13.62 20.73 -5.48
N ASP A 16 -13.37 21.92 -6.02
CA ASP A 16 -12.47 22.14 -7.15
C ASP A 16 -11.05 21.69 -6.83
N LYS A 17 -10.58 22.00 -5.63
CA LYS A 17 -9.29 21.56 -5.15
C LYS A 17 -9.21 20.02 -5.01
N GLN A 18 -10.26 19.40 -4.49
CA GLN A 18 -10.34 17.94 -4.37
C GLN A 18 -10.39 17.27 -5.75
N LEU A 19 -11.16 17.80 -6.70
CA LEU A 19 -11.24 17.30 -8.07
C LEU A 19 -9.89 17.38 -8.78
N SER A 20 -9.22 18.53 -8.68
CA SER A 20 -7.89 18.73 -9.27
C SER A 20 -6.89 17.72 -8.73
N PHE A 21 -6.99 17.43 -7.44
CA PHE A 21 -6.10 16.47 -6.79
C PHE A 21 -6.38 15.03 -7.24
N ILE A 22 -7.65 14.61 -7.29
CA ILE A 22 -8.04 13.29 -7.80
C ILE A 22 -7.63 13.15 -9.26
N LYS A 23 -7.84 14.18 -10.06
CA LYS A 23 -7.41 14.16 -11.46
C LYS A 23 -5.91 13.87 -11.55
N SER A 24 -5.08 14.66 -10.88
CA SER A 24 -3.61 14.53 -10.99
C SER A 24 -3.05 13.26 -10.36
N LYS A 25 -3.65 12.75 -9.26
CA LYS A 25 -3.10 11.64 -8.47
C LYS A 25 -3.75 10.28 -8.74
N LEU A 26 -4.86 10.27 -9.46
CA LEU A 26 -5.55 9.05 -9.85
C LEU A 26 -5.75 9.00 -11.37
N LEU A 27 -6.48 9.96 -11.96
CA LEU A 27 -6.87 9.84 -13.36
C LEU A 27 -5.71 10.06 -14.34
N ASP A 28 -4.81 10.99 -14.04
CA ASP A 28 -3.63 11.25 -14.89
C ASP A 28 -2.42 10.35 -14.53
N ALA A 29 -2.50 9.61 -13.41
CA ALA A 29 -1.41 8.78 -12.92
C ALA A 29 -1.40 7.36 -13.50
N TYR A 30 -2.50 6.91 -14.10
CA TYR A 30 -2.66 5.58 -14.66
C TYR A 30 -3.18 5.67 -16.10
N ASP A 31 -2.86 4.68 -16.92
CA ASP A 31 -3.40 4.57 -18.27
C ASP A 31 -4.90 4.27 -18.29
N GLU A 32 -5.54 4.53 -19.44
CA GLU A 32 -6.99 4.39 -19.59
C GLU A 32 -7.47 2.95 -19.36
N GLU A 33 -6.71 1.96 -19.77
CA GLU A 33 -7.07 0.55 -19.61
C GLU A 33 -7.06 0.16 -18.14
N THR A 34 -6.04 0.54 -17.40
CA THR A 34 -5.96 0.34 -15.94
C THR A 34 -7.11 1.02 -15.23
N LEU A 35 -7.41 2.27 -15.56
CA LEU A 35 -8.53 3.00 -14.96
C LEU A 35 -9.88 2.33 -15.27
N ARG A 36 -10.11 1.94 -16.51
CA ARG A 36 -11.36 1.27 -16.94
C ARG A 36 -11.58 -0.04 -16.20
N ASN A 37 -10.52 -0.79 -15.98
CA ASN A 37 -10.60 -2.10 -15.33
C ASN A 37 -10.62 -2.02 -13.80
N CYS A 38 -9.98 -1.03 -13.20
CA CYS A 38 -9.71 -1.01 -11.76
C CYS A 38 -10.46 0.08 -10.99
N LEU A 39 -10.94 1.16 -11.63
CA LEU A 39 -11.75 2.16 -10.94
C LEU A 39 -13.04 1.56 -10.41
N PRO A 40 -13.47 1.96 -9.20
CA PRO A 40 -14.82 1.64 -8.76
C PRO A 40 -15.86 2.35 -9.63
N TYR A 41 -17.04 1.78 -9.75
CA TYR A 41 -18.13 2.35 -10.55
C TYR A 41 -18.54 3.75 -10.12
N LYS A 42 -18.32 4.08 -8.85
CA LYS A 42 -18.70 5.39 -8.28
C LYS A 42 -17.61 5.90 -7.34
N VAL A 43 -17.27 7.16 -7.54
CA VAL A 43 -16.45 7.94 -6.61
C VAL A 43 -17.30 9.09 -6.09
N PHE A 44 -17.60 9.06 -4.80
CA PHE A 44 -18.37 10.13 -4.14
C PHE A 44 -17.41 11.13 -3.53
N LEU A 45 -17.51 12.39 -3.92
CA LEU A 45 -16.77 13.48 -3.32
C LEU A 45 -17.66 14.17 -2.28
N VAL A 46 -17.16 14.27 -1.07
CA VAL A 46 -17.92 14.82 0.05
C VAL A 46 -17.06 15.79 0.86
N LYS A 47 -17.69 16.77 1.49
CA LYS A 47 -17.01 17.73 2.36
C LYS A 47 -16.42 17.03 3.58
N GLU A 48 -17.21 16.17 4.24
CA GLU A 48 -16.78 15.46 5.44
C GLU A 48 -17.19 13.98 5.40
N LEU A 49 -16.27 13.11 5.76
CA LEU A 49 -16.57 11.72 6.10
C LEU A 49 -16.87 11.61 7.58
N ARG A 50 -17.95 10.88 7.94
CA ARG A 50 -18.33 10.61 9.32
C ARG A 50 -18.35 9.13 9.59
N ASN A 51 -17.78 8.73 10.71
CA ASN A 51 -17.87 7.34 11.18
C ASN A 51 -19.20 7.16 11.92
N THR A 52 -20.10 6.35 11.34
CA THR A 52 -21.42 6.05 11.92
C THR A 52 -21.45 4.77 12.75
N ALA A 53 -20.34 4.07 12.86
CA ALA A 53 -20.28 2.80 13.61
C ALA A 53 -20.43 2.98 15.12
N ASN A 54 -20.22 4.20 15.64
CA ASN A 54 -20.50 4.56 17.02
C ASN A 54 -21.54 5.69 17.04
N ALA A 55 -22.45 5.67 17.99
CA ALA A 55 -23.57 6.61 18.13
C ALA A 55 -23.19 8.10 18.24
N SER A 56 -21.92 8.43 18.32
CA SER A 56 -21.39 9.78 18.16
C SER A 56 -20.97 10.01 16.71
N SER A 57 -21.59 10.95 16.03
CA SER A 57 -21.29 11.39 14.66
C SER A 57 -19.92 12.08 14.56
N THR A 58 -18.86 11.34 14.90
CA THR A 58 -17.48 11.85 14.81
C THR A 58 -17.00 11.82 13.38
N LEU A 59 -16.24 12.82 12.99
CA LEU A 59 -15.54 12.82 11.70
C LEU A 59 -14.62 11.60 11.59
N SER A 60 -14.55 11.02 10.41
CA SER A 60 -13.63 9.92 10.10
C SER A 60 -12.17 10.35 10.32
N SER A 61 -11.35 9.43 10.75
CA SER A 61 -9.90 9.61 10.78
C SER A 61 -9.25 9.45 9.40
N SER A 62 -10.01 8.96 8.41
CA SER A 62 -9.56 8.74 7.03
C SER A 62 -10.22 9.72 6.07
N TRP A 63 -9.49 10.10 5.02
CA TRP A 63 -10.04 10.88 3.90
C TRP A 63 -10.67 10.02 2.81
N VAL A 64 -10.25 8.76 2.70
CA VAL A 64 -10.75 7.85 1.67
C VAL A 64 -11.25 6.57 2.32
N VAL A 65 -12.43 6.12 1.92
CA VAL A 65 -13.01 4.85 2.37
C VAL A 65 -13.62 4.09 1.19
N ALA A 66 -13.39 2.79 1.14
CA ALA A 66 -14.16 1.92 0.28
C ALA A 66 -15.55 1.71 0.89
N LEU A 67 -16.60 1.73 0.07
CA LEU A 67 -17.94 1.42 0.55
C LEU A 67 -18.11 -0.11 0.61
N SER A 68 -18.43 -0.60 1.81
CA SER A 68 -18.81 -1.99 2.04
C SER A 68 -20.23 -2.26 1.53
N ASN A 69 -20.58 -3.51 1.29
CA ASN A 69 -21.89 -4.04 0.84
C ASN A 69 -22.02 -4.28 -0.68
N GLY A 70 -20.93 -4.72 -1.33
CA GLY A 70 -21.00 -5.14 -2.74
C GLY A 70 -21.18 -3.97 -3.71
N GLN A 71 -21.09 -2.74 -3.26
CA GLN A 71 -21.01 -1.58 -4.12
C GLN A 71 -19.54 -1.32 -4.44
N ASP A 72 -19.21 -1.45 -5.70
CA ASP A 72 -17.91 -1.07 -6.24
C ASP A 72 -17.83 0.46 -6.27
N ALA A 73 -17.61 1.06 -5.10
CA ALA A 73 -17.64 2.50 -4.88
C ALA A 73 -16.65 2.92 -3.78
N MET A 74 -16.18 4.15 -3.86
CA MET A 74 -15.41 4.79 -2.78
C MET A 74 -15.94 6.18 -2.47
N MET A 75 -15.74 6.63 -1.24
CA MET A 75 -15.98 7.99 -0.81
C MET A 75 -14.66 8.68 -0.50
N VAL A 76 -14.56 9.93 -0.93
CA VAL A 76 -13.41 10.80 -0.70
C VAL A 76 -13.88 12.06 0.02
N GLY A 77 -13.37 12.29 1.23
CA GLY A 77 -13.67 13.46 2.04
C GLY A 77 -12.61 14.55 1.87
N TYR A 78 -13.03 15.81 1.93
CA TYR A 78 -12.11 16.94 1.98
C TYR A 78 -11.60 17.19 3.41
N LEU A 79 -12.48 17.07 4.41
CA LEU A 79 -12.16 17.22 5.82
C LEU A 79 -12.23 15.90 6.56
N LYS A 80 -11.35 15.71 7.51
CA LYS A 80 -11.37 14.58 8.44
C LYS A 80 -11.37 15.06 9.89
N LYS A 81 -11.18 14.15 10.84
CA LYS A 81 -11.18 14.42 12.28
C LYS A 81 -10.46 15.71 12.64
N ASN A 82 -11.10 16.54 13.46
CA ASN A 82 -10.64 17.87 13.90
C ASN A 82 -10.64 18.96 12.82
N GLY A 83 -11.43 18.79 11.75
CA GLY A 83 -11.51 19.77 10.67
C GLY A 83 -10.26 19.90 9.80
N ALA A 84 -9.32 18.97 9.94
CA ALA A 84 -8.10 18.97 9.12
C ALA A 84 -8.44 18.74 7.66
N ALA A 85 -8.07 19.68 6.78
CA ALA A 85 -8.09 19.49 5.34
C ALA A 85 -7.04 18.46 4.92
N PHE A 86 -7.26 17.78 3.79
CA PHE A 86 -6.28 16.85 3.28
C PHE A 86 -4.99 17.57 2.87
N THR A 87 -3.86 16.91 3.15
CA THR A 87 -2.55 17.28 2.59
C THR A 87 -2.25 16.35 1.42
N ALA A 88 -1.47 16.86 0.44
CA ALA A 88 -1.11 16.08 -0.74
C ALA A 88 -0.54 14.70 -0.39
N SER A 89 0.42 14.65 0.53
CA SER A 89 1.10 13.41 0.92
C SER A 89 0.19 12.38 1.60
N ASN A 90 -0.56 12.82 2.61
CA ASN A 90 -1.42 11.90 3.38
C ASN A 90 -2.60 11.39 2.55
N PHE A 91 -3.19 12.28 1.73
CA PHE A 91 -4.29 11.90 0.85
C PHE A 91 -3.84 10.91 -0.23
N GLU A 92 -2.69 11.16 -0.85
CA GLU A 92 -2.11 10.27 -1.86
C GLU A 92 -1.86 8.86 -1.31
N THR A 93 -1.36 8.77 -0.08
CA THR A 93 -1.16 7.48 0.60
C THR A 93 -2.47 6.74 0.82
N GLU A 94 -3.50 7.40 1.34
CA GLU A 94 -4.81 6.77 1.58
C GLU A 94 -5.52 6.42 0.27
N LEU A 95 -5.48 7.31 -0.73
CA LEU A 95 -6.07 7.06 -2.05
C LEU A 95 -5.39 5.87 -2.72
N GLY A 96 -4.06 5.82 -2.70
CA GLY A 96 -3.28 4.73 -3.27
C GLY A 96 -3.57 3.38 -2.59
N ALA A 97 -3.73 3.35 -1.27
CA ALA A 97 -4.07 2.15 -0.54
C ALA A 97 -5.48 1.62 -0.90
N ILE A 98 -6.46 2.51 -0.99
CA ILE A 98 -7.84 2.11 -1.35
C ILE A 98 -7.93 1.71 -2.82
N PHE A 99 -7.32 2.48 -3.73
CA PHE A 99 -7.28 2.14 -5.14
C PHE A 99 -6.53 0.83 -5.39
N GLY A 100 -5.43 0.59 -4.68
CA GLY A 100 -4.69 -0.67 -4.72
C GLY A 100 -5.55 -1.89 -4.37
N ASN A 101 -6.50 -1.76 -3.44
CA ASN A 101 -7.45 -2.84 -3.14
C ASN A 101 -8.39 -3.12 -4.32
N PHE A 102 -8.91 -2.09 -4.99
CA PHE A 102 -9.72 -2.27 -6.19
C PHE A 102 -8.91 -2.87 -7.33
N PHE A 103 -7.73 -2.35 -7.57
CA PHE A 103 -6.78 -2.88 -8.56
C PHE A 103 -6.50 -4.36 -8.31
N PHE A 104 -6.09 -4.72 -7.09
CA PHE A 104 -5.77 -6.09 -6.75
C PHE A 104 -6.98 -7.03 -6.89
N ALA A 105 -8.19 -6.57 -6.51
CA ALA A 105 -9.42 -7.38 -6.64
C ALA A 105 -9.72 -7.73 -8.11
N LYS A 106 -9.38 -6.85 -9.03
CA LYS A 106 -9.68 -6.96 -10.46
C LYS A 106 -8.53 -7.48 -11.32
N LEU A 107 -7.39 -7.84 -10.70
CA LEU A 107 -6.29 -8.46 -11.43
C LEU A 107 -6.77 -9.71 -12.20
N PRO A 108 -6.51 -9.79 -13.51
CA PRO A 108 -6.92 -10.92 -14.33
C PRO A 108 -6.23 -12.23 -13.94
N VAL A 109 -5.00 -12.12 -13.43
CA VAL A 109 -4.20 -13.24 -12.91
C VAL A 109 -3.69 -12.87 -11.52
N LYS A 110 -3.85 -13.79 -10.57
CA LYS A 110 -3.34 -13.60 -9.20
C LYS A 110 -1.94 -14.17 -9.02
N PRO A 111 -1.07 -13.54 -8.22
CA PRO A 111 0.26 -14.04 -7.92
C PRO A 111 0.22 -15.20 -6.92
N THR A 112 -0.34 -16.33 -7.32
CA THR A 112 -0.69 -17.45 -6.43
C THR A 112 0.52 -17.94 -5.64
N LYS A 113 1.65 -18.25 -6.27
CA LYS A 113 2.87 -18.70 -5.58
C LYS A 113 3.37 -17.69 -4.55
N PHE A 114 3.34 -16.40 -4.90
CA PHE A 114 3.72 -15.31 -3.99
C PHE A 114 2.77 -15.21 -2.78
N LEU A 115 1.46 -15.37 -3.00
CA LEU A 115 0.46 -15.32 -1.94
C LEU A 115 0.54 -16.56 -1.03
N GLU A 116 0.76 -17.74 -1.59
CA GLU A 116 0.95 -18.99 -0.85
C GLU A 116 2.24 -18.98 -0.01
N ALA A 117 3.25 -18.22 -0.43
CA ALA A 117 4.49 -18.01 0.31
C ALA A 117 4.34 -17.09 1.53
N ARG A 118 3.14 -16.55 1.79
CA ARG A 118 2.87 -15.78 3.00
C ARG A 118 2.89 -16.70 4.23
N PRO A 119 3.45 -16.24 5.36
CA PRO A 119 3.48 -17.07 6.57
C PRO A 119 2.07 -17.34 7.07
N ALA A 120 1.71 -18.61 7.21
CA ALA A 120 0.39 -19.06 7.63
C ALA A 120 0.07 -18.73 9.10
N LEU A 121 1.08 -18.43 9.94
CA LEU A 121 0.96 -18.31 11.39
C LEU A 121 1.63 -17.02 11.90
N LEU A 122 1.19 -15.87 11.43
CA LEU A 122 1.71 -14.59 11.91
C LEU A 122 1.49 -14.39 13.41
N ALA A 123 0.37 -14.85 13.95
CA ALA A 123 0.08 -14.72 15.38
C ALA A 123 1.16 -15.37 16.27
N ASN A 124 1.77 -16.44 15.81
CA ASN A 124 2.88 -17.09 16.54
C ASN A 124 4.25 -16.46 16.23
N LEU A 125 4.39 -15.80 15.07
CA LEU A 125 5.63 -15.16 14.66
C LEU A 125 5.80 -13.77 15.27
N VAL A 126 4.73 -13.14 15.72
CA VAL A 126 4.74 -11.78 16.25
C VAL A 126 5.23 -11.69 17.68
N THR A 127 5.09 -12.75 18.44
CA THR A 127 5.78 -12.83 19.74
C THR A 127 7.29 -13.08 19.58
N LEU A 128 7.76 -13.46 18.39
CA LEU A 128 9.14 -13.80 18.11
C LEU A 128 10.14 -12.63 18.21
N PRO A 129 9.84 -11.43 17.69
CA PRO A 129 10.80 -10.33 17.78
C PRO A 129 11.06 -9.83 19.19
N GLN A 130 10.23 -10.18 20.16
CA GLN A 130 10.39 -9.76 21.55
C GLN A 130 11.28 -10.71 22.37
N ASP A 131 11.46 -11.94 21.90
CA ASP A 131 12.36 -12.90 22.51
C ASP A 131 13.80 -12.63 22.04
N ALA A 132 14.68 -12.23 22.97
CA ALA A 132 16.08 -11.93 22.68
C ALA A 132 16.82 -13.14 22.09
N GLN A 133 16.47 -14.37 22.52
CA GLN A 133 17.08 -15.60 22.02
C GLN A 133 16.65 -15.85 20.57
N MET A 134 15.40 -15.64 20.24
CA MET A 134 14.89 -15.84 18.91
C MET A 134 15.39 -14.77 17.92
N LYS A 135 15.59 -13.52 18.38
CA LYS A 135 16.31 -12.50 17.61
C LYS A 135 17.72 -12.95 17.26
N ALA A 136 18.42 -13.55 18.21
CA ALA A 136 19.75 -14.12 17.99
C ALA A 136 19.74 -15.31 17.04
N ASP A 137 18.77 -16.22 17.18
CA ASP A 137 18.62 -17.42 16.36
C ASP A 137 18.21 -17.12 14.91
N LEU A 138 17.43 -16.04 14.70
CA LEU A 138 17.06 -15.55 13.38
C LEU A 138 18.19 -14.72 12.73
N LYS A 139 19.34 -14.60 13.39
CA LYS A 139 20.50 -13.81 12.92
C LYS A 139 20.15 -12.39 12.52
N ILE A 140 19.21 -11.77 13.23
CA ILE A 140 18.93 -10.34 13.09
C ILE A 140 20.16 -9.62 13.61
N LYS A 141 20.96 -9.04 12.71
CA LYS A 141 22.15 -8.32 13.13
C LYS A 141 21.78 -7.04 13.89
N PRO A 142 22.49 -6.74 14.99
CA PRO A 142 22.24 -5.55 15.80
C PRO A 142 22.51 -4.22 15.07
N ASP A 143 23.06 -4.25 13.86
CA ASP A 143 23.50 -3.07 13.10
C ASP A 143 22.42 -2.48 12.16
N PHE A 144 21.21 -2.99 12.18
CA PHE A 144 20.08 -2.28 11.60
C PHE A 144 19.65 -1.22 12.60
N ASP A 145 19.92 0.04 12.28
CA ASP A 145 19.53 1.23 13.04
C ASP A 145 18.16 1.07 13.69
N ASN A 146 18.07 0.87 14.96
CA ASN A 146 16.90 0.78 15.86
C ASN A 146 15.49 0.56 15.27
N ASP A 147 15.37 0.29 13.96
CA ASP A 147 14.12 0.05 13.27
C ASP A 147 13.65 -1.39 13.53
N ASP A 148 12.35 -1.54 13.77
CA ASP A 148 11.74 -2.84 13.96
C ASP A 148 11.58 -3.56 12.61
N HIS A 149 12.51 -4.47 12.29
CA HIS A 149 12.49 -5.29 11.09
C HIS A 149 11.67 -6.59 11.23
N SER A 150 10.78 -6.67 12.21
CA SER A 150 9.96 -7.87 12.44
C SER A 150 9.16 -8.32 11.22
N ALA A 151 8.68 -7.38 10.41
CA ALA A 151 7.99 -7.69 9.16
C ALA A 151 8.90 -8.37 8.13
N ASN A 152 10.14 -7.90 8.00
CA ASN A 152 11.10 -8.47 7.05
C ASN A 152 11.48 -9.91 7.41
N VAL A 153 11.59 -10.24 8.70
CA VAL A 153 11.80 -11.63 9.17
C VAL A 153 10.67 -12.54 8.70
N CYS A 154 9.44 -12.03 8.68
CA CYS A 154 8.28 -12.75 8.20
C CYS A 154 8.18 -12.78 6.65
N GLY A 155 9.03 -12.03 5.96
CA GLY A 155 9.02 -11.93 4.51
C GLY A 155 8.09 -10.84 3.98
N TYR A 156 7.75 -9.83 4.78
CA TYR A 156 7.06 -8.62 4.33
C TYR A 156 8.07 -7.47 4.19
N VAL A 157 7.89 -6.62 3.21
CA VAL A 157 8.87 -5.56 2.89
C VAL A 157 8.65 -4.27 3.67
N LYS A 158 7.47 -4.01 4.20
CA LYS A 158 7.26 -2.90 5.13
C LYS A 158 7.60 -3.34 6.54
N GLY A 159 8.57 -2.64 7.13
CA GLY A 159 9.32 -3.03 8.30
C GLY A 159 8.55 -3.10 9.62
N TYR A 160 7.33 -2.59 9.73
CA TYR A 160 6.65 -2.49 11.01
C TYR A 160 5.42 -3.40 11.11
N LEU A 161 5.48 -4.35 12.02
CA LEU A 161 4.32 -5.10 12.50
C LEU A 161 4.01 -4.59 13.92
N PRO A 162 2.89 -3.88 14.14
CA PRO A 162 2.51 -3.45 15.48
C PRO A 162 2.29 -4.66 16.40
N THR A 163 2.43 -4.45 17.69
CA THR A 163 2.36 -5.49 18.74
C THR A 163 1.08 -6.33 18.76
N HIS A 164 0.05 -5.95 17.99
CA HIS A 164 -1.20 -6.70 17.80
C HIS A 164 -1.37 -6.98 16.31
N VAL A 165 -0.70 -7.95 15.85
CA VAL A 165 -0.35 -8.20 14.49
C VAL A 165 -1.50 -8.65 13.64
N GLN A 166 -1.80 -7.83 12.68
CA GLN A 166 -2.43 -8.29 11.46
C GLN A 166 -1.40 -8.29 10.34
N ALA A 167 -1.26 -9.43 9.65
CA ALA A 167 -0.55 -9.45 8.38
C ALA A 167 -1.12 -8.36 7.46
N PRO A 168 -0.33 -7.74 6.60
CA PRO A 168 -0.86 -6.92 5.53
C PRO A 168 -1.89 -7.73 4.74
N THR A 169 -2.93 -7.10 4.24
CA THR A 169 -3.85 -7.77 3.30
C THR A 169 -3.07 -8.23 2.07
N GLU A 170 -3.64 -9.15 1.29
CA GLU A 170 -3.00 -9.59 0.03
C GLU A 170 -2.75 -8.42 -0.92
N ALA A 171 -3.71 -7.49 -1.01
CA ALA A 171 -3.59 -6.29 -1.82
C ALA A 171 -2.48 -5.36 -1.32
N GLN A 172 -2.36 -5.19 -0.01
CA GLN A 172 -1.31 -4.37 0.58
C GLN A 172 0.07 -5.00 0.36
N ASP A 173 0.19 -6.29 0.60
CA ASP A 173 1.42 -7.07 0.40
C ASP A 173 1.88 -7.01 -1.08
N TYR A 174 0.96 -7.17 -2.02
CA TYR A 174 1.20 -6.98 -3.44
C TYR A 174 1.74 -5.57 -3.76
N SER A 175 1.05 -4.55 -3.26
CA SER A 175 1.42 -3.14 -3.48
C SER A 175 2.76 -2.79 -2.84
N ASP A 176 3.03 -3.33 -1.66
CA ASP A 176 4.29 -3.12 -0.94
C ASP A 176 5.47 -3.73 -1.69
N TYR A 177 5.33 -4.96 -2.21
CA TYR A 177 6.36 -5.58 -3.04
C TYR A 177 6.56 -4.89 -4.38
N LEU A 178 5.49 -4.47 -5.05
CA LEU A 178 5.61 -3.68 -6.27
C LEU A 178 6.38 -2.38 -6.03
N THR A 179 6.06 -1.68 -4.95
CA THR A 179 6.76 -0.45 -4.56
C THR A 179 8.22 -0.73 -4.19
N PHE A 180 8.48 -1.75 -3.40
CA PHE A 180 9.82 -2.16 -3.00
C PHE A 180 10.70 -2.46 -4.22
N LEU A 181 10.19 -3.23 -5.16
CA LEU A 181 10.94 -3.66 -6.35
C LEU A 181 11.08 -2.58 -7.43
N THR A 182 10.28 -1.51 -7.39
CA THR A 182 10.32 -0.48 -8.45
C THR A 182 10.74 0.90 -7.96
N LYS A 183 10.50 1.23 -6.68
CA LYS A 183 10.69 2.57 -6.13
C LYS A 183 11.66 2.63 -4.96
N THR A 184 12.46 1.60 -4.76
CA THR A 184 13.49 1.56 -3.71
C THR A 184 14.88 1.55 -4.36
N PRO A 185 15.86 2.31 -3.85
CA PRO A 185 17.24 2.25 -4.31
C PRO A 185 17.83 0.84 -4.21
N GLY A 186 18.67 0.46 -5.16
CA GLY A 186 19.24 -0.90 -5.20
C GLY A 186 20.09 -1.24 -3.97
N SER A 187 20.80 -0.28 -3.40
CA SER A 187 21.57 -0.47 -2.16
C SER A 187 20.67 -0.84 -0.98
N GLU A 188 19.49 -0.26 -0.88
CA GLU A 188 18.53 -0.60 0.17
C GLU A 188 17.87 -1.96 -0.08
N ILE A 189 17.53 -2.27 -1.33
CA ILE A 189 17.05 -3.61 -1.71
C ILE A 189 18.08 -4.66 -1.31
N ARG A 190 19.34 -4.52 -1.75
CA ARG A 190 20.44 -5.47 -1.41
C ARG A 190 20.64 -5.59 0.10
N LYS A 191 20.56 -4.46 0.82
CA LYS A 191 20.65 -4.48 2.29
C LYS A 191 19.58 -5.39 2.90
N ILE A 192 18.33 -5.27 2.47
CA ILE A 192 17.21 -6.05 3.00
C ILE A 192 17.28 -7.51 2.55
N THR A 193 17.48 -7.79 1.28
CA THR A 193 17.46 -9.15 0.72
C THR A 193 18.63 -10.00 1.20
N SER A 194 19.80 -9.39 1.42
CA SER A 194 20.97 -10.10 1.97
C SER A 194 20.78 -10.60 3.40
N PHE A 195 19.88 -9.97 4.17
CA PHE A 195 19.58 -10.35 5.55
C PHE A 195 18.34 -11.22 5.68
N TYR A 196 17.33 -10.94 4.89
CA TYR A 196 16.00 -11.52 5.02
C TYR A 196 15.69 -12.43 3.83
N TRP A 197 16.20 -13.64 3.87
CA TRP A 197 16.03 -14.62 2.79
C TRP A 197 14.58 -14.82 2.35
N ARG A 198 13.60 -14.66 3.28
CA ARG A 198 12.18 -14.76 2.94
C ARG A 198 11.71 -13.59 2.09
N VAL A 199 12.26 -12.40 2.32
CA VAL A 199 11.97 -11.23 1.47
C VAL A 199 12.57 -11.47 0.09
N ALA A 200 13.83 -11.90 0.00
CA ALA A 200 14.49 -12.23 -1.26
C ALA A 200 13.70 -13.29 -2.05
N TRP A 201 13.38 -14.41 -1.40
CA TRP A 201 12.60 -15.49 -2.01
C TRP A 201 11.22 -15.02 -2.51
N ARG A 202 10.48 -14.28 -1.70
CA ARG A 202 9.16 -13.77 -2.11
C ARG A 202 9.26 -12.72 -3.22
N ALA A 203 10.33 -11.90 -3.21
CA ALA A 203 10.64 -10.97 -4.29
C ALA A 203 10.87 -11.72 -5.62
N SER A 204 11.63 -12.81 -5.61
CA SER A 204 11.84 -13.65 -6.81
C SER A 204 10.52 -14.22 -7.33
N LEU A 205 9.64 -14.74 -6.46
CA LEU A 205 8.32 -15.24 -6.87
C LEU A 205 7.42 -14.12 -7.45
N PHE A 206 7.52 -12.91 -6.91
CA PHE A 206 6.76 -11.77 -7.38
C PHE A 206 7.26 -11.29 -8.75
N MET A 207 8.59 -11.24 -8.96
CA MET A 207 9.19 -10.90 -10.25
C MET A 207 8.85 -11.93 -11.33
N GLU A 208 8.96 -13.23 -11.03
CA GLU A 208 8.54 -14.31 -11.94
C GLU A 208 7.09 -14.17 -12.37
N PHE A 209 6.22 -13.90 -11.41
CA PHE A 209 4.79 -13.64 -11.68
C PHE A 209 4.60 -12.44 -12.59
N TYR A 210 5.23 -11.31 -12.27
CA TYR A 210 5.01 -10.04 -12.98
C TYR A 210 5.48 -10.15 -14.44
N GLU A 211 6.65 -10.72 -14.66
CA GLU A 211 7.18 -10.98 -16.00
C GLU A 211 6.29 -11.95 -16.79
N SER A 212 5.82 -13.03 -16.15
CA SER A 212 4.94 -14.00 -16.80
C SER A 212 3.54 -13.43 -17.15
N ALA A 213 3.00 -12.58 -16.26
CA ALA A 213 1.64 -12.05 -16.41
C ALA A 213 1.56 -10.84 -17.33
N TYR A 214 2.60 -10.00 -17.32
CA TYR A 214 2.61 -8.69 -17.99
C TYR A 214 3.73 -8.52 -19.04
N GLY A 215 4.66 -9.44 -19.13
CA GLY A 215 5.81 -9.35 -20.03
C GLY A 215 6.81 -8.26 -19.64
N GLU A 216 6.75 -7.71 -18.43
CA GLU A 216 7.58 -6.62 -17.96
C GLU A 216 8.51 -7.08 -16.83
N SER A 217 9.75 -6.60 -16.85
CA SER A 217 10.75 -6.87 -15.81
C SER A 217 10.74 -5.77 -14.75
N LEU A 218 10.42 -6.12 -13.51
CA LEU A 218 10.50 -5.19 -12.37
C LEU A 218 11.92 -4.71 -12.11
N ILE A 219 12.94 -5.52 -12.41
CA ILE A 219 14.35 -5.12 -12.36
C ILE A 219 14.63 -4.02 -13.39
N ALA A 220 14.09 -4.14 -14.60
CA ALA A 220 14.27 -3.10 -15.62
C ALA A 220 13.61 -1.77 -15.20
N ILE A 221 12.44 -1.83 -14.58
CA ILE A 221 11.74 -0.66 -14.05
C ILE A 221 12.55 -0.01 -12.92
N GLN A 222 13.05 -0.80 -11.96
CA GLN A 222 13.90 -0.30 -10.88
C GLN A 222 15.15 0.36 -11.43
N ASN A 223 15.85 -0.29 -12.35
CA ASN A 223 17.08 0.20 -12.95
C ASN A 223 16.87 1.49 -13.78
N ALA A 224 15.68 1.68 -14.35
CA ALA A 224 15.31 2.93 -15.01
C ALA A 224 15.07 4.07 -14.00
N ASN A 225 14.46 3.75 -12.85
CA ASN A 225 14.22 4.71 -11.78
C ASN A 225 15.50 5.08 -11.01
N TYR A 226 16.45 4.15 -10.91
CA TYR A 226 17.72 4.32 -10.19
C TYR A 226 18.91 3.90 -11.05
N PRO A 227 19.26 4.67 -12.11
CA PRO A 227 20.30 4.29 -13.07
C PRO A 227 21.71 4.17 -12.45
N ASP A 228 21.94 4.87 -11.33
CA ASP A 228 23.21 4.85 -10.60
C ASP A 228 23.23 3.84 -9.44
N ASP A 229 22.09 3.19 -9.13
CA ASP A 229 21.95 2.22 -8.03
C ASP A 229 21.04 1.05 -8.45
N LYS A 230 21.51 0.31 -9.42
CA LYS A 230 20.81 -0.79 -10.08
C LYS A 230 20.83 -2.07 -9.27
N VAL A 231 19.85 -2.92 -9.53
CA VAL A 231 19.80 -4.31 -9.03
C VAL A 231 19.90 -5.32 -10.17
N THR A 232 20.29 -6.53 -9.83
CA THR A 232 20.34 -7.70 -10.72
C THR A 232 19.52 -8.84 -10.11
N VAL A 233 19.30 -9.91 -10.84
CA VAL A 233 18.63 -11.12 -10.34
C VAL A 233 19.40 -11.75 -9.15
N GLU A 234 20.70 -11.58 -9.10
CA GLU A 234 21.59 -12.12 -8.07
C GLU A 234 21.44 -11.42 -6.70
N ASP A 235 20.76 -10.27 -6.68
CA ASP A 235 20.47 -9.53 -5.45
C ASP A 235 19.27 -10.12 -4.67
N PHE A 236 18.63 -11.15 -5.21
CA PHE A 236 17.44 -11.83 -4.68
C PHE A 236 17.68 -13.33 -4.57
#